data_aa787762b94361e350687ec6e150a936
#
_entry.id   aa787762b94361e350687ec6e150a936
#
_cell.length_a   1.000
_cell.length_b   1.000
_cell.length_c   1.000
_cell.angle_alpha   90.00
_cell.angle_beta   90.00
_cell.angle_gamma   90.00
#
_symmetry.space_group_name_H-M   'P 1'
#
loop_
_entity.id
_entity.type
_entity.pdbx_description
1 polymer ?
#
loop_
_entity_poly.entity_id
_entity_poly.type
_entity_poly.pdbx_seq_one_letter_code
_entity_poly.pdbx_strand_id
1 'polypeptide(L)'
;MVIYNVNLGIGLASSGVEYAQAYRYSALKSLGVEQKYIFLDFTSVSTVYQLCDNIGIDSKDVLWFYDILLGRKTHPSSLTESDLKRMFSDYELDRVGSNLKFKLLEQTYVLAYEDALNKGFYNRLEYVHNYCLVRKDYYSEKSLYCSEYYTPVNNVAKLYKRVFYQGYLSVLEEYEGGSLGSYFLYDGIYYPSKEKLFQVFLERLKLTSEDTVILDRSTGTAKAVFELKSRVPFKLVVVVHAEHFVHEGVTKQGILWNNYYDYQFRNKHLVDAFICSTELQSSILREQLRLGSDRVKTIPVGFLNTLKGSLERDRHKFITVSRLSDEKHLDTMVQAFAKVCKQHDLYLDIYGEGGERSKLESLIIELGVSDYIKLKGHQNLKDVYENYSTYLCASSGEGFGLSLLEAVGSGLYVSGFRANYGTPTFTKKGITGFLLDLPKDNNYLSGDILVSFADIIERSYLAELDREKVYELASSYLKDSVVKYWKDFLYD
;
A
#
# COMPACT_ATOMS: atom_id res chain seq x y z
N MET A 1 16.73 -19.93 11.38
CA MET A 1 15.38 -19.53 10.91
C MET A 1 15.44 -18.08 10.48
N VAL A 2 15.15 -17.82 9.21
CA VAL A 2 14.99 -16.48 8.66
C VAL A 2 13.56 -16.34 8.11
N ILE A 3 12.92 -15.18 8.30
CA ILE A 3 11.62 -14.88 7.71
C ILE A 3 11.81 -14.00 6.48
N TYR A 4 11.45 -14.52 5.32
CA TYR A 4 11.50 -13.81 4.05
C TYR A 4 10.10 -13.27 3.69
N ASN A 5 9.95 -11.97 3.67
CA ASN A 5 8.69 -11.28 3.36
C ASN A 5 8.72 -10.84 1.88
N VAL A 6 7.82 -11.35 1.06
CA VAL A 6 7.80 -11.09 -0.38
C VAL A 6 6.71 -10.09 -0.74
N ASN A 7 7.11 -9.00 -1.38
CA ASN A 7 6.22 -7.98 -1.93
C ASN A 7 6.62 -7.66 -3.38
N LEU A 8 5.76 -6.96 -4.13
CA LEU A 8 6.06 -6.50 -5.49
C LEU A 8 6.93 -5.25 -5.44
N GLY A 9 6.39 -4.14 -4.99
CA GLY A 9 7.04 -2.85 -5.02
C GLY A 9 6.75 -2.00 -3.79
N ILE A 10 7.44 -0.87 -3.72
CA ILE A 10 7.27 0.17 -2.71
C ILE A 10 7.38 1.54 -3.38
N GLY A 11 6.63 2.52 -2.92
CA GLY A 11 6.63 3.89 -3.43
C GLY A 11 6.73 4.93 -2.32
N LEU A 12 6.80 6.22 -2.70
CA LEU A 12 6.74 7.33 -1.73
C LEU A 12 5.45 7.34 -0.93
N ALA A 13 4.33 7.12 -1.62
CA ALA A 13 3.01 6.93 -1.02
C ALA A 13 2.77 5.42 -0.86
N SER A 14 3.26 4.85 0.24
CA SER A 14 3.10 3.44 0.55
C SER A 14 1.63 3.10 0.79
N SER A 15 1.23 1.90 0.39
CA SER A 15 -0.12 1.38 0.63
C SER A 15 -0.22 0.71 2.01
N GLY A 16 -1.43 0.32 2.39
CA GLY A 16 -1.66 -0.42 3.64
C GLY A 16 -0.85 -1.70 3.77
N VAL A 17 -0.45 -2.34 2.65
CA VAL A 17 0.36 -3.57 2.66
C VAL A 17 1.81 -3.28 3.08
N GLU A 18 2.44 -2.24 2.55
CA GLU A 18 3.80 -1.86 2.93
C GLU A 18 3.84 -1.39 4.40
N TYR A 19 2.83 -0.64 4.86
CA TYR A 19 2.70 -0.30 6.28
C TYR A 19 2.48 -1.54 7.16
N ALA A 20 1.68 -2.51 6.72
CA ALA A 20 1.51 -3.79 7.42
C ALA A 20 2.85 -4.55 7.56
N GLN A 21 3.69 -4.50 6.52
CA GLN A 21 5.05 -5.05 6.57
C GLN A 21 5.93 -4.29 7.57
N ALA A 22 5.85 -2.96 7.64
CA ALA A 22 6.60 -2.16 8.60
C ALA A 22 6.18 -2.44 10.06
N TYR A 23 4.88 -2.60 10.32
CA TYR A 23 4.40 -3.05 11.62
C TYR A 23 4.92 -4.44 11.99
N ARG A 24 4.85 -5.40 11.05
CA ARG A 24 5.40 -6.75 11.24
C ARG A 24 6.91 -6.71 11.48
N TYR A 25 7.65 -5.89 10.70
CA TYR A 25 9.08 -5.69 10.91
C TYR A 25 9.38 -5.26 12.35
N SER A 26 8.67 -4.26 12.87
CA SER A 26 8.82 -3.78 14.24
C SER A 26 8.48 -4.85 15.29
N ALA A 27 7.41 -5.64 15.07
CA ALA A 27 7.00 -6.71 15.97
C ALA A 27 8.04 -7.84 16.02
N LEU A 28 8.46 -8.35 14.86
CA LEU A 28 9.45 -9.44 14.76
C LEU A 28 10.83 -9.02 15.26
N LYS A 29 11.24 -7.77 15.03
CA LYS A 29 12.47 -7.19 15.56
C LYS A 29 12.47 -7.17 17.10
N SER A 30 11.32 -6.90 17.74
CA SER A 30 11.16 -6.97 19.19
C SER A 30 11.36 -8.40 19.75
N LEU A 31 11.12 -9.42 18.93
CA LEU A 31 11.32 -10.83 19.26
C LEU A 31 12.74 -11.33 18.93
N GLY A 32 13.61 -10.49 18.37
CA GLY A 32 14.95 -10.87 17.93
C GLY A 32 14.98 -11.81 16.72
N VAL A 33 13.90 -11.86 15.94
CA VAL A 33 13.78 -12.73 14.76
C VAL A 33 14.49 -12.10 13.57
N GLU A 34 15.35 -12.88 12.91
CA GLU A 34 15.99 -12.47 11.67
C GLU A 34 14.94 -12.46 10.53
N GLN A 35 14.92 -11.36 9.76
CA GLN A 35 13.94 -11.18 8.71
C GLN A 35 14.53 -10.46 7.50
N LYS A 36 14.03 -10.78 6.32
CA LYS A 36 14.38 -10.12 5.05
C LYS A 36 13.11 -9.70 4.30
N TYR A 37 13.19 -8.55 3.64
CA TYR A 37 12.10 -7.98 2.85
C TYR A 37 12.50 -7.93 1.38
N ILE A 38 11.83 -8.71 0.57
CA ILE A 38 12.11 -8.89 -0.85
C ILE A 38 11.16 -8.01 -1.65
N PHE A 39 11.71 -7.15 -2.49
CA PHE A 39 10.96 -6.32 -3.43
C PHE A 39 11.38 -6.65 -4.86
N LEU A 40 10.38 -6.86 -5.74
CA LEU A 40 10.60 -7.30 -7.11
C LEU A 40 10.55 -6.17 -8.12
N ASP A 41 9.78 -5.12 -7.85
CA ASP A 41 9.52 -4.09 -8.84
C ASP A 41 10.60 -3.00 -8.84
N PHE A 42 10.74 -2.37 -10.00
CA PHE A 42 11.55 -1.18 -10.16
C PHE A 42 10.80 0.05 -9.64
N THR A 43 11.51 0.92 -8.99
CA THR A 43 11.04 2.26 -8.61
C THR A 43 11.91 3.34 -9.24
N SER A 44 11.26 4.37 -9.79
CA SER A 44 11.93 5.49 -10.47
C SER A 44 12.11 6.73 -9.59
N VAL A 45 11.57 6.71 -8.35
CA VAL A 45 11.51 7.92 -7.50
C VAL A 45 12.64 8.02 -6.50
N SER A 46 13.13 6.88 -6.02
CA SER A 46 14.29 6.76 -5.14
C SER A 46 14.74 5.30 -5.10
N THR A 47 15.72 4.93 -4.27
CA THR A 47 16.09 3.52 -4.11
C THR A 47 15.05 2.78 -3.25
N VAL A 48 14.87 1.47 -3.52
CA VAL A 48 14.01 0.61 -2.68
C VAL A 48 14.44 0.67 -1.21
N TYR A 49 15.73 0.76 -0.96
CA TYR A 49 16.32 0.84 0.37
C TYR A 49 15.88 2.08 1.14
N GLN A 50 15.97 3.29 0.50
CA GLN A 50 15.51 4.54 1.11
C GLN A 50 13.99 4.55 1.33
N LEU A 51 13.22 3.99 0.39
CA LEU A 51 11.77 3.88 0.55
C LEU A 51 11.39 2.98 1.73
N CYS A 52 12.13 1.90 1.96
CA CYS A 52 11.95 1.02 3.11
C CYS A 52 12.34 1.71 4.43
N ASP A 53 13.50 2.39 4.47
CA ASP A 53 13.91 3.18 5.63
C ASP A 53 12.86 4.25 6.00
N ASN A 54 12.24 4.88 5.01
CA ASN A 54 11.21 5.91 5.21
C ASN A 54 9.95 5.38 5.92
N ILE A 55 9.63 4.10 5.79
CA ILE A 55 8.52 3.45 6.50
C ILE A 55 8.98 2.64 7.73
N GLY A 56 10.25 2.69 8.07
CA GLY A 56 10.81 2.06 9.28
C GLY A 56 11.28 0.60 9.10
N ILE A 57 11.48 0.13 7.87
CA ILE A 57 12.16 -1.14 7.57
C ILE A 57 13.63 -0.84 7.26
N ASP A 58 14.54 -1.33 8.11
CA ASP A 58 15.98 -1.09 7.99
C ASP A 58 16.52 -1.64 6.65
N SER A 59 17.21 -0.80 5.90
CA SER A 59 17.75 -1.12 4.57
C SER A 59 18.73 -2.30 4.53
N LYS A 60 19.33 -2.69 5.67
CA LYS A 60 20.16 -3.89 5.77
C LYS A 60 19.36 -5.20 5.64
N ASP A 61 18.06 -5.15 5.94
CA ASP A 61 17.13 -6.28 5.89
C ASP A 61 16.32 -6.31 4.59
N VAL A 62 16.64 -5.41 3.65
CA VAL A 62 15.99 -5.32 2.34
C VAL A 62 16.80 -6.05 1.29
N LEU A 63 16.13 -6.86 0.48
CA LEU A 63 16.67 -7.54 -0.69
C LEU A 63 15.92 -7.07 -1.93
N TRP A 64 16.59 -6.28 -2.78
CA TRP A 64 16.01 -5.91 -4.06
C TRP A 64 16.38 -6.92 -5.13
N PHE A 65 15.38 -7.38 -5.86
CA PHE A 65 15.47 -8.44 -6.86
C PHE A 65 16.63 -8.26 -7.85
N TYR A 66 16.73 -7.07 -8.45
CA TYR A 66 17.77 -6.78 -9.46
C TYR A 66 19.18 -6.72 -8.87
N ASP A 67 19.30 -6.21 -7.64
CA ASP A 67 20.61 -6.14 -6.99
C ASP A 67 21.16 -7.53 -6.64
N ILE A 68 20.29 -8.43 -6.17
CA ILE A 68 20.69 -9.82 -5.88
C ILE A 68 21.05 -10.58 -7.15
N LEU A 69 20.31 -10.39 -8.25
CA LEU A 69 20.64 -11.01 -9.53
C LEU A 69 22.00 -10.53 -10.04
N LEU A 70 22.31 -9.27 -9.90
CA LEU A 70 23.52 -8.64 -10.40
C LEU A 70 24.70 -8.67 -9.40
N GLY A 71 24.47 -9.14 -8.17
CA GLY A 71 25.52 -9.21 -7.14
C GLY A 71 26.04 -7.83 -6.72
N ARG A 72 25.15 -6.82 -6.64
CA ARG A 72 25.48 -5.46 -6.22
C ARG A 72 24.50 -4.95 -5.16
N LYS A 73 24.72 -3.73 -4.67
CA LYS A 73 23.76 -2.95 -3.90
C LYS A 73 23.61 -1.56 -4.50
N THR A 74 22.37 -1.17 -4.79
CA THR A 74 22.04 0.19 -5.26
C THR A 74 22.05 1.15 -4.09
N HIS A 75 22.76 2.24 -4.22
CA HIS A 75 22.84 3.32 -3.25
C HIS A 75 22.14 4.58 -3.74
N PRO A 76 21.76 5.50 -2.85
CA PRO A 76 21.29 6.82 -3.23
C PRO A 76 22.27 7.50 -4.19
N SER A 77 21.75 8.28 -5.14
CA SER A 77 22.60 9.06 -6.02
C SER A 77 23.37 10.12 -5.23
N SER A 78 24.63 10.31 -5.61
CA SER A 78 25.49 11.39 -5.14
C SER A 78 25.89 12.36 -6.26
N LEU A 79 25.17 12.32 -7.40
CA LEU A 79 25.36 13.29 -8.49
C LEU A 79 24.91 14.67 -8.03
N THR A 80 25.84 15.62 -8.06
CA THR A 80 25.60 17.02 -7.75
C THR A 80 25.30 17.85 -9.00
N GLU A 81 24.78 19.05 -8.82
CA GLU A 81 24.66 20.03 -9.92
C GLU A 81 26.05 20.27 -10.60
N SER A 82 27.12 20.31 -9.81
CA SER A 82 28.49 20.49 -10.36
C SER A 82 28.93 19.34 -11.21
N ASP A 83 28.58 18.11 -10.86
CA ASP A 83 28.84 16.93 -11.69
C ASP A 83 28.08 17.02 -13.02
N LEU A 84 26.79 17.38 -12.96
CA LEU A 84 25.97 17.54 -14.16
C LEU A 84 26.42 18.67 -15.06
N LYS A 85 26.83 19.82 -14.51
CA LYS A 85 27.44 20.91 -15.28
C LYS A 85 28.72 20.49 -16.01
N ARG A 86 29.49 19.57 -15.42
CA ARG A 86 30.68 19.02 -16.06
C ARG A 86 30.30 18.03 -17.17
N MET A 87 29.30 17.17 -16.93
CA MET A 87 28.80 16.21 -17.94
C MET A 87 28.22 16.91 -19.18
N PHE A 88 27.62 18.08 -18.99
CA PHE A 88 26.91 18.86 -20.00
C PHE A 88 27.54 20.27 -20.17
N SER A 89 28.87 20.38 -20.09
CA SER A 89 29.60 21.67 -20.08
C SER A 89 29.33 22.54 -21.30
N ASP A 90 29.05 21.93 -22.45
CA ASP A 90 28.88 22.63 -23.73
C ASP A 90 27.43 23.07 -23.99
N TYR A 91 26.53 22.87 -23.02
CA TYR A 91 25.10 23.09 -23.19
C TYR A 91 24.55 24.15 -22.22
N GLU A 92 23.57 24.90 -22.71
CA GLU A 92 22.87 25.91 -21.91
C GLU A 92 22.06 25.26 -20.80
N LEU A 93 22.18 25.80 -19.57
CA LEU A 93 21.47 25.32 -18.38
C LEU A 93 20.32 26.24 -18.02
N ASP A 94 19.10 25.67 -17.94
CA ASP A 94 17.90 26.28 -17.34
C ASP A 94 17.48 25.52 -16.06
N ARG A 95 16.59 26.13 -15.27
CA ARG A 95 15.97 25.50 -14.11
C ARG A 95 14.45 25.33 -14.30
N VAL A 96 13.93 24.18 -13.91
CA VAL A 96 12.50 23.86 -13.89
C VAL A 96 12.14 23.37 -12.47
N GLY A 97 11.76 24.27 -11.59
CA GLY A 97 11.61 23.99 -10.17
C GLY A 97 12.96 23.61 -9.54
N SER A 98 13.01 22.46 -8.86
CA SER A 98 14.26 21.89 -8.32
C SER A 98 15.08 21.12 -9.36
N ASN A 99 14.55 20.90 -10.58
CA ASN A 99 15.20 20.14 -11.63
C ASN A 99 16.06 21.03 -12.52
N LEU A 100 17.06 20.43 -13.19
CA LEU A 100 17.92 21.10 -14.14
C LEU A 100 17.60 20.67 -15.57
N LYS A 101 17.60 21.62 -16.50
CA LYS A 101 17.37 21.39 -17.92
C LYS A 101 18.57 21.83 -18.74
N PHE A 102 19.22 20.91 -19.42
CA PHE A 102 20.34 21.16 -20.36
C PHE A 102 19.81 21.12 -21.79
N LYS A 103 19.93 22.22 -22.51
CA LYS A 103 19.51 22.36 -23.90
C LYS A 103 20.61 21.88 -24.83
N LEU A 104 20.39 20.76 -25.53
CA LEU A 104 21.36 20.18 -26.48
C LEU A 104 21.19 20.78 -27.87
N LEU A 105 19.95 20.85 -28.35
CA LEU A 105 19.52 21.43 -29.63
C LEU A 105 18.16 22.07 -29.44
N GLU A 106 17.61 22.72 -30.47
CA GLU A 106 16.35 23.50 -30.37
C GLU A 106 15.19 22.73 -29.70
N GLN A 107 15.00 21.45 -30.07
CA GLN A 107 13.93 20.58 -29.54
C GLN A 107 14.47 19.36 -28.78
N THR A 108 15.74 19.40 -28.40
CA THR A 108 16.43 18.27 -27.73
C THR A 108 17.06 18.77 -26.45
N TYR A 109 16.71 18.14 -25.33
CA TYR A 109 17.22 18.53 -24.02
C TYR A 109 17.31 17.34 -23.06
N VAL A 110 18.05 17.51 -21.97
CA VAL A 110 18.12 16.59 -20.85
C VAL A 110 17.53 17.26 -19.62
N LEU A 111 16.59 16.57 -18.95
CA LEU A 111 16.08 16.96 -17.66
C LEU A 111 16.74 16.11 -16.58
N ALA A 112 17.44 16.72 -15.65
CA ALA A 112 17.96 16.07 -14.45
C ALA A 112 16.99 16.29 -13.29
N TYR A 113 16.48 15.19 -12.74
CA TYR A 113 15.51 15.21 -11.65
C TYR A 113 16.20 15.06 -10.30
N GLU A 114 15.89 15.99 -9.39
CA GLU A 114 16.32 15.91 -8.00
C GLU A 114 15.67 14.71 -7.31
N ASP A 115 16.46 14.00 -6.48
CA ASP A 115 15.94 12.87 -5.69
C ASP A 115 14.91 13.36 -4.66
N ALA A 116 13.78 12.72 -4.58
CA ALA A 116 12.69 13.11 -3.69
C ALA A 116 13.06 13.01 -2.19
N LEU A 117 13.88 12.02 -1.83
CA LEU A 117 14.31 11.74 -0.46
C LEU A 117 15.74 12.22 -0.14
N ASN A 118 16.53 12.58 -1.17
CA ASN A 118 17.93 13.01 -1.00
C ASN A 118 18.14 14.34 -1.71
N LYS A 119 17.68 15.45 -1.12
CA LYS A 119 17.71 16.79 -1.68
C LYS A 119 19.13 17.28 -1.99
N GLY A 120 19.26 18.00 -3.11
CA GLY A 120 20.56 18.49 -3.62
C GLY A 120 21.30 17.47 -4.49
N PHE A 121 20.79 16.25 -4.62
CA PHE A 121 21.34 15.22 -5.50
C PHE A 121 20.32 14.82 -6.59
N TYR A 122 20.85 14.41 -7.75
CA TYR A 122 20.04 14.09 -8.91
C TYR A 122 20.14 12.59 -9.21
N ASN A 123 19.00 11.90 -9.20
CA ASN A 123 18.97 10.43 -9.34
C ASN A 123 18.58 9.96 -10.74
N ARG A 124 18.02 10.85 -11.58
CA ARG A 124 17.49 10.48 -12.89
C ARG A 124 17.74 11.58 -13.92
N LEU A 125 18.18 11.16 -15.11
CA LEU A 125 18.26 12.00 -16.32
C LEU A 125 17.23 11.55 -17.34
N GLU A 126 16.40 12.45 -17.86
CA GLU A 126 15.44 12.19 -18.93
C GLU A 126 15.87 12.89 -20.20
N TYR A 127 16.09 12.12 -21.25
CA TYR A 127 16.47 12.60 -22.58
C TYR A 127 15.22 12.77 -23.43
N VAL A 128 15.00 13.99 -23.90
CA VAL A 128 13.84 14.36 -24.74
C VAL A 128 14.35 14.80 -26.10
N HIS A 129 13.80 14.24 -27.17
CA HIS A 129 14.06 14.61 -28.55
C HIS A 129 12.73 14.90 -29.27
N ASN A 130 12.64 16.04 -29.96
CA ASN A 130 11.40 16.49 -30.63
C ASN A 130 10.17 16.38 -29.71
N TYR A 131 10.29 16.89 -28.47
CA TYR A 131 9.26 16.82 -27.42
C TYR A 131 8.83 15.42 -26.99
N CYS A 132 9.48 14.36 -27.49
CA CYS A 132 9.23 12.98 -27.07
C CYS A 132 10.35 12.49 -26.15
N LEU A 133 9.96 11.87 -25.05
CA LEU A 133 10.88 11.15 -24.17
C LEU A 133 11.43 9.94 -24.93
N VAL A 134 12.77 9.82 -24.98
CA VAL A 134 13.45 8.70 -25.67
C VAL A 134 14.25 7.81 -24.73
N ARG A 135 14.73 8.35 -23.61
CA ARG A 135 15.54 7.59 -22.65
C ARG A 135 15.43 8.19 -21.25
N LYS A 136 15.51 7.33 -20.23
CA LYS A 136 15.78 7.71 -18.84
C LYS A 136 16.98 6.94 -18.33
N ASP A 137 17.88 7.62 -17.64
CA ASP A 137 19.04 7.03 -16.99
C ASP A 137 18.92 7.24 -15.47
N TYR A 138 19.18 6.18 -14.72
CA TYR A 138 19.10 6.18 -13.26
C TYR A 138 20.49 5.90 -12.66
N TYR A 139 20.83 6.64 -11.62
CA TYR A 139 22.16 6.65 -11.04
C TYR A 139 22.16 6.12 -9.60
N SER A 140 23.11 5.25 -9.31
CA SER A 140 23.50 4.83 -7.97
C SER A 140 24.85 5.44 -7.67
N GLU A 141 24.95 6.21 -6.59
CA GLU A 141 26.08 7.12 -6.37
C GLU A 141 26.30 8.01 -7.63
N LYS A 142 27.41 7.87 -8.32
CA LYS A 142 27.70 8.56 -9.59
C LYS A 142 27.67 7.64 -10.81
N SER A 143 27.29 6.38 -10.64
CA SER A 143 27.33 5.37 -11.69
C SER A 143 25.94 5.09 -12.26
N LEU A 144 25.85 5.01 -13.58
CA LEU A 144 24.66 4.56 -14.28
C LEU A 144 24.37 3.10 -13.91
N TYR A 145 23.18 2.82 -13.37
CA TYR A 145 22.81 1.45 -13.02
C TYR A 145 21.62 0.91 -13.78
N CYS A 146 20.77 1.80 -14.33
CA CYS A 146 19.59 1.40 -15.08
C CYS A 146 19.29 2.42 -16.16
N SER A 147 18.89 1.95 -17.34
CA SER A 147 18.34 2.78 -18.41
C SER A 147 17.01 2.25 -18.90
N GLU A 148 16.07 3.15 -19.15
CA GLU A 148 14.80 2.91 -19.83
C GLU A 148 14.83 3.55 -21.21
N TYR A 149 14.32 2.83 -22.21
CA TYR A 149 14.24 3.29 -23.59
C TYR A 149 12.79 3.37 -24.06
N TYR A 150 12.45 4.47 -24.69
CA TYR A 150 11.09 4.79 -25.08
C TYR A 150 10.98 4.96 -26.60
N THR A 151 9.82 4.58 -27.13
CA THR A 151 9.46 4.81 -28.53
C THR A 151 8.10 5.54 -28.58
N PRO A 152 7.90 6.49 -29.52
CA PRO A 152 6.61 7.14 -29.66
C PRO A 152 5.58 6.19 -30.30
N VAL A 153 4.44 6.05 -29.64
CA VAL A 153 3.26 5.36 -30.16
C VAL A 153 2.09 6.31 -30.02
N ASN A 154 1.48 6.74 -31.12
CA ASN A 154 0.40 7.75 -31.11
C ASN A 154 0.76 9.01 -30.31
N ASN A 155 1.94 9.55 -30.53
CA ASN A 155 2.53 10.71 -29.80
C ASN A 155 2.68 10.54 -28.28
N VAL A 156 2.62 9.31 -27.76
CA VAL A 156 2.88 8.99 -26.36
C VAL A 156 4.16 8.16 -26.28
N ALA A 157 5.09 8.57 -25.44
CA ALA A 157 6.31 7.80 -25.20
C ALA A 157 5.96 6.47 -24.48
N LYS A 158 6.20 5.34 -25.14
CA LYS A 158 5.97 4.00 -24.58
C LYS A 158 7.30 3.34 -24.29
N LEU A 159 7.44 2.86 -23.06
CA LEU A 159 8.59 2.06 -22.66
C LEU A 159 8.62 0.77 -23.49
N TYR A 160 9.76 0.45 -24.12
CA TYR A 160 9.94 -0.80 -24.84
C TYR A 160 11.09 -1.64 -24.33
N LYS A 161 12.03 -1.03 -23.57
CA LYS A 161 13.18 -1.76 -23.01
C LYS A 161 13.68 -1.09 -21.74
N ARG A 162 14.01 -1.89 -20.73
CA ARG A 162 14.75 -1.48 -19.53
C ARG A 162 15.98 -2.37 -19.36
N VAL A 163 17.12 -1.79 -19.02
CA VAL A 163 18.37 -2.51 -18.81
C VAL A 163 18.97 -2.11 -17.47
N PHE A 164 19.30 -3.09 -16.67
CA PHE A 164 20.09 -2.92 -15.44
C PHE A 164 21.51 -3.40 -15.70
N TYR A 165 22.50 -2.67 -15.23
CA TYR A 165 23.91 -2.89 -15.52
C TYR A 165 24.71 -3.25 -14.27
N GLN A 166 25.65 -4.19 -14.41
CA GLN A 166 26.71 -4.46 -13.43
C GLN A 166 27.92 -5.09 -14.15
N GLY A 167 28.90 -4.27 -14.53
CA GLY A 167 30.02 -4.71 -15.34
C GLY A 167 29.55 -5.36 -16.65
N TYR A 168 29.83 -6.64 -16.84
CA TYR A 168 29.40 -7.42 -18.00
C TYR A 168 28.03 -8.07 -17.83
N LEU A 169 27.52 -8.14 -16.59
CA LEU A 169 26.19 -8.68 -16.31
C LEU A 169 25.12 -7.62 -16.55
N SER A 170 23.99 -8.04 -17.09
CA SER A 170 22.81 -7.20 -17.22
C SER A 170 21.52 -7.98 -17.02
N VAL A 171 20.49 -7.28 -16.57
CA VAL A 171 19.11 -7.75 -16.70
C VAL A 171 18.42 -6.85 -17.69
N LEU A 172 17.91 -7.43 -18.76
CA LEU A 172 17.16 -6.73 -19.79
C LEU A 172 15.69 -7.14 -19.69
N GLU A 173 14.81 -6.16 -19.65
CA GLU A 173 13.36 -6.32 -19.73
C GLU A 173 12.86 -5.74 -21.04
N GLU A 174 12.04 -6.50 -21.77
CA GLU A 174 11.37 -6.03 -22.98
C GLU A 174 9.90 -5.76 -22.72
N TYR A 175 9.37 -4.72 -23.33
CA TYR A 175 8.01 -4.25 -23.17
C TYR A 175 7.30 -4.17 -24.52
N GLU A 176 6.06 -4.63 -24.60
CA GLU A 176 5.23 -4.52 -25.77
C GLU A 176 4.10 -3.53 -25.52
N GLY A 177 4.01 -2.49 -26.36
CA GLY A 177 2.99 -1.45 -26.24
C GLY A 177 3.01 -0.67 -24.92
N GLY A 178 4.14 -0.72 -24.17
CA GLY A 178 4.28 -0.13 -22.84
C GLY A 178 3.88 -1.05 -21.70
N SER A 179 3.40 -2.25 -21.98
CA SER A 179 3.18 -3.32 -20.99
C SER A 179 4.41 -4.21 -20.91
N LEU A 180 4.70 -4.74 -19.71
CA LEU A 180 5.80 -5.66 -19.50
C LEU A 180 5.63 -6.87 -20.43
N GLY A 181 6.61 -7.09 -21.32
CA GLY A 181 6.63 -8.22 -22.23
C GLY A 181 6.98 -9.53 -21.51
N SER A 182 7.01 -10.59 -22.30
CA SER A 182 7.27 -11.93 -21.81
C SER A 182 8.73 -12.30 -21.70
N TYR A 183 9.67 -11.38 -22.01
CA TYR A 183 11.06 -11.71 -22.21
C TYR A 183 11.99 -10.96 -21.29
N PHE A 184 12.81 -11.74 -20.58
CA PHE A 184 13.89 -11.24 -19.74
C PHE A 184 15.17 -11.92 -20.18
N LEU A 185 16.22 -11.14 -20.43
CA LEU A 185 17.55 -11.67 -20.66
C LEU A 185 18.40 -11.45 -19.41
N TYR A 186 18.93 -12.53 -18.86
CA TYR A 186 19.85 -12.49 -17.75
C TYR A 186 20.94 -13.54 -17.95
N ASP A 187 22.21 -13.15 -17.85
CA ASP A 187 23.38 -14.01 -18.04
C ASP A 187 23.33 -14.78 -19.39
N GLY A 188 22.92 -14.11 -20.47
CA GLY A 188 22.77 -14.70 -21.78
C GLY A 188 21.60 -15.66 -21.98
N ILE A 189 20.76 -15.85 -20.95
CA ILE A 189 19.62 -16.76 -20.97
C ILE A 189 18.31 -15.96 -21.03
N TYR A 190 17.40 -16.37 -21.93
CA TYR A 190 16.06 -15.82 -22.01
C TYR A 190 15.11 -16.52 -21.04
N TYR A 191 14.37 -15.72 -20.27
CA TYR A 191 13.31 -16.17 -19.38
C TYR A 191 11.96 -15.66 -19.90
N PRO A 192 10.95 -16.53 -20.05
CA PRO A 192 9.68 -16.16 -20.68
C PRO A 192 8.79 -15.29 -19.79
N SER A 193 9.14 -15.07 -18.53
CA SER A 193 8.41 -14.20 -17.62
C SER A 193 9.27 -13.78 -16.42
N LYS A 194 8.86 -12.68 -15.75
CA LYS A 194 9.48 -12.24 -14.50
C LYS A 194 9.42 -13.31 -13.42
N GLU A 195 8.34 -14.10 -13.38
CA GLU A 195 8.21 -15.23 -12.45
C GLU A 195 9.31 -16.28 -12.66
N LYS A 196 9.65 -16.61 -13.91
CA LYS A 196 10.73 -17.55 -14.20
C LYS A 196 12.09 -17.01 -13.79
N LEU A 197 12.34 -15.74 -14.00
CA LEU A 197 13.56 -15.11 -13.52
C LEU A 197 13.57 -15.02 -11.97
N PHE A 198 12.41 -14.82 -11.35
CA PHE A 198 12.29 -14.82 -9.90
C PHE A 198 12.58 -16.19 -9.28
N GLN A 199 12.33 -17.29 -9.97
CA GLN A 199 12.76 -18.62 -9.53
C GLN A 199 14.28 -18.70 -9.36
N VAL A 200 15.05 -18.12 -10.30
CA VAL A 200 16.53 -18.06 -10.21
C VAL A 200 16.96 -17.26 -8.96
N PHE A 201 16.28 -16.16 -8.69
CA PHE A 201 16.51 -15.38 -7.46
C PHE A 201 16.24 -16.21 -6.20
N LEU A 202 15.09 -16.88 -6.14
CA LEU A 202 14.70 -17.70 -4.99
C LEU A 202 15.68 -18.85 -4.72
N GLU A 203 16.21 -19.47 -5.77
CA GLU A 203 17.22 -20.53 -5.67
C GLU A 203 18.53 -20.02 -5.04
N ARG A 204 18.89 -18.75 -5.29
CA ARG A 204 20.06 -18.11 -4.66
C ARG A 204 19.90 -17.85 -3.17
N LEU A 205 18.67 -17.76 -2.66
CA LEU A 205 18.42 -17.62 -1.21
C LEU A 205 18.79 -18.88 -0.44
N LYS A 206 18.85 -20.06 -1.09
CA LYS A 206 19.17 -21.36 -0.47
C LYS A 206 18.29 -21.67 0.72
N LEU A 207 16.97 -21.47 0.57
CA LEU A 207 15.98 -21.70 1.62
C LEU A 207 16.06 -23.13 2.17
N THR A 208 15.82 -23.27 3.47
CA THR A 208 15.84 -24.52 4.21
C THR A 208 14.49 -24.76 4.91
N SER A 209 14.31 -25.95 5.52
CA SER A 209 13.13 -26.26 6.34
C SER A 209 12.94 -25.36 7.56
N GLU A 210 14.01 -24.70 7.99
CA GLU A 210 13.98 -23.76 9.12
C GLU A 210 13.42 -22.38 8.73
N ASP A 211 13.34 -22.06 7.43
CA ASP A 211 12.99 -20.75 6.97
C ASP A 211 11.48 -20.61 6.70
N THR A 212 11.00 -19.39 6.81
CA THR A 212 9.60 -19.05 6.53
C THR A 212 9.55 -18.03 5.39
N VAL A 213 8.71 -18.29 4.39
CA VAL A 213 8.38 -17.32 3.34
C VAL A 213 6.97 -16.80 3.56
N ILE A 214 6.82 -15.49 3.71
CA ILE A 214 5.54 -14.80 3.86
C ILE A 214 5.23 -14.06 2.56
N LEU A 215 4.12 -14.40 1.92
CA LEU A 215 3.61 -13.71 0.75
C LEU A 215 2.59 -12.65 1.15
N ASP A 216 2.93 -11.37 0.94
CA ASP A 216 2.02 -10.24 1.14
C ASP A 216 1.27 -9.87 -0.13
N ARG A 217 1.98 -9.88 -1.26
CA ARG A 217 1.39 -9.72 -2.61
C ARG A 217 1.78 -10.90 -3.46
N SER A 218 0.79 -11.56 -3.98
CA SER A 218 0.94 -12.85 -4.64
C SER A 218 0.90 -12.78 -6.16
N THR A 219 0.38 -11.70 -6.74
CA THR A 219 0.33 -11.50 -8.18
C THR A 219 1.73 -11.46 -8.76
N GLY A 220 2.04 -12.32 -9.73
CA GLY A 220 3.35 -12.41 -10.36
C GLY A 220 4.47 -13.02 -9.50
N THR A 221 4.18 -13.47 -8.28
CA THR A 221 5.18 -14.07 -7.38
C THR A 221 4.81 -15.45 -6.90
N ALA A 222 3.52 -15.69 -6.67
CA ALA A 222 3.02 -16.90 -6.02
C ALA A 222 3.50 -18.17 -6.72
N LYS A 223 3.35 -18.25 -8.04
CA LYS A 223 3.70 -19.46 -8.80
C LYS A 223 5.17 -19.84 -8.59
N ALA A 224 6.10 -18.88 -8.64
CA ALA A 224 7.52 -19.14 -8.43
C ALA A 224 7.79 -19.70 -7.02
N VAL A 225 7.18 -19.11 -5.99
CA VAL A 225 7.33 -19.55 -4.59
C VAL A 225 6.70 -20.92 -4.38
N PHE A 226 5.52 -21.19 -4.94
CA PHE A 226 4.84 -22.48 -4.82
C PHE A 226 5.58 -23.60 -5.57
N GLU A 227 6.14 -23.33 -6.75
CA GLU A 227 7.01 -24.28 -7.45
C GLU A 227 8.28 -24.59 -6.65
N LEU A 228 8.87 -23.61 -5.96
CA LEU A 228 9.99 -23.87 -5.06
C LEU A 228 9.55 -24.66 -3.82
N LYS A 229 8.41 -24.31 -3.20
CA LYS A 229 7.84 -25.01 -2.03
C LYS A 229 7.63 -26.49 -2.30
N SER A 230 7.28 -26.89 -3.52
CA SER A 230 7.12 -28.31 -3.88
C SER A 230 8.43 -29.12 -3.86
N ARG A 231 9.58 -28.42 -3.86
CA ARG A 231 10.93 -29.03 -3.89
C ARG A 231 11.71 -28.81 -2.59
N VAL A 232 11.44 -27.69 -1.90
CA VAL A 232 12.15 -27.26 -0.69
C VAL A 232 11.14 -27.09 0.44
N PRO A 233 11.32 -27.74 1.61
CA PRO A 233 10.31 -27.82 2.66
C PRO A 233 10.28 -26.61 3.62
N PHE A 234 10.52 -25.37 3.13
CA PHE A 234 10.36 -24.17 3.97
C PHE A 234 8.89 -23.94 4.37
N LYS A 235 8.61 -23.19 5.44
CA LYS A 235 7.25 -22.82 5.84
C LYS A 235 6.71 -21.72 4.92
N LEU A 236 5.58 -21.97 4.25
CA LEU A 236 4.91 -21.00 3.36
C LEU A 236 3.68 -20.40 4.05
N VAL A 237 3.67 -19.08 4.18
CA VAL A 237 2.61 -18.31 4.80
C VAL A 237 2.04 -17.31 3.78
N VAL A 238 0.72 -17.17 3.73
CA VAL A 238 0.03 -16.17 2.88
C VAL A 238 -0.74 -15.20 3.75
N VAL A 239 -0.50 -13.89 3.60
CA VAL A 239 -1.26 -12.86 4.30
C VAL A 239 -2.40 -12.37 3.41
N VAL A 240 -3.60 -12.34 3.96
CA VAL A 240 -4.83 -11.94 3.27
C VAL A 240 -5.19 -10.52 3.69
N HIS A 241 -4.73 -9.52 2.91
CA HIS A 241 -4.85 -8.10 3.24
C HIS A 241 -6.18 -7.45 2.85
N ALA A 242 -6.89 -8.02 1.89
CA ALA A 242 -8.10 -7.45 1.31
C ALA A 242 -9.26 -8.45 1.36
N GLU A 243 -10.41 -8.03 0.88
CA GLU A 243 -11.54 -8.93 0.69
C GLU A 243 -11.16 -10.06 -0.27
N HIS A 244 -11.42 -11.30 0.13
CA HIS A 244 -10.82 -12.47 -0.52
C HIS A 244 -11.77 -13.18 -1.47
N PHE A 245 -13.04 -12.77 -1.55
CA PHE A 245 -14.05 -13.33 -2.44
C PHE A 245 -15.08 -12.27 -2.84
N VAL A 246 -15.88 -12.56 -3.86
CA VAL A 246 -17.01 -11.74 -4.32
C VAL A 246 -18.29 -12.30 -3.70
N HIS A 247 -19.03 -11.49 -2.95
CA HIS A 247 -20.22 -11.96 -2.21
C HIS A 247 -21.29 -12.55 -3.12
N GLU A 248 -21.58 -11.91 -4.24
CA GLU A 248 -22.54 -12.39 -5.25
C GLU A 248 -22.03 -13.63 -5.99
N GLY A 249 -20.74 -13.91 -5.90
CA GLY A 249 -20.09 -15.08 -6.49
C GLY A 249 -20.06 -16.32 -5.62
N VAL A 250 -20.75 -16.31 -4.46
CA VAL A 250 -20.91 -17.50 -3.62
C VAL A 250 -22.14 -18.27 -4.07
N THR A 251 -21.90 -19.44 -4.67
CA THR A 251 -22.95 -20.33 -5.20
C THR A 251 -22.81 -21.73 -4.66
N LYS A 252 -23.79 -22.59 -4.92
CA LYS A 252 -23.70 -24.03 -4.62
C LYS A 252 -22.55 -24.72 -5.37
N GLN A 253 -22.14 -24.19 -6.51
CA GLN A 253 -21.07 -24.70 -7.35
C GLN A 253 -19.67 -24.28 -6.89
N GLY A 254 -19.56 -23.21 -6.11
CA GLY A 254 -18.27 -22.72 -5.61
C GLY A 254 -18.28 -21.27 -5.19
N ILE A 255 -17.10 -20.79 -4.90
CA ILE A 255 -16.81 -19.42 -4.46
C ILE A 255 -16.00 -18.74 -5.55
N LEU A 256 -16.43 -17.55 -5.97
CA LEU A 256 -15.64 -16.68 -6.83
C LEU A 256 -14.62 -15.96 -5.96
N TRP A 257 -13.40 -16.45 -5.99
CA TRP A 257 -12.30 -15.83 -5.26
C TRP A 257 -11.86 -14.53 -5.91
N ASN A 258 -11.37 -13.60 -5.10
CA ASN A 258 -10.66 -12.44 -5.61
C ASN A 258 -9.38 -12.92 -6.33
N ASN A 259 -9.08 -12.34 -7.48
CA ASN A 259 -7.93 -12.69 -8.33
C ASN A 259 -6.59 -12.64 -7.60
N TYR A 260 -6.48 -11.84 -6.53
CA TYR A 260 -5.26 -11.77 -5.71
C TYR A 260 -4.99 -13.06 -4.94
N TYR A 261 -6.03 -13.89 -4.66
CA TYR A 261 -5.93 -15.04 -3.77
C TYR A 261 -6.37 -16.37 -4.40
N ASP A 262 -7.01 -16.37 -5.58
CA ASP A 262 -7.55 -17.58 -6.22
C ASP A 262 -6.49 -18.67 -6.35
N TYR A 263 -5.30 -18.34 -6.83
CA TYR A 263 -4.21 -19.30 -7.02
C TYR A 263 -3.77 -19.95 -5.69
N GLN A 264 -3.62 -19.19 -4.63
CA GLN A 264 -3.20 -19.66 -3.32
C GLN A 264 -4.26 -20.54 -2.66
N PHE A 265 -5.52 -20.17 -2.80
CA PHE A 265 -6.63 -20.95 -2.23
C PHE A 265 -6.83 -22.27 -2.97
N ARG A 266 -6.66 -22.31 -4.29
CA ARG A 266 -6.67 -23.56 -5.06
C ARG A 266 -5.50 -24.48 -4.70
N ASN A 267 -4.37 -23.91 -4.34
CA ASN A 267 -3.15 -24.63 -3.93
C ASN A 267 -2.94 -24.64 -2.42
N LYS A 268 -4.00 -24.50 -1.62
CA LYS A 268 -3.95 -24.41 -0.15
C LYS A 268 -3.20 -25.57 0.53
N HIS A 269 -3.06 -26.71 -0.11
CA HIS A 269 -2.33 -27.86 0.42
C HIS A 269 -0.82 -27.62 0.55
N LEU A 270 -0.26 -26.65 -0.20
CA LEU A 270 1.14 -26.21 -0.12
C LEU A 270 1.37 -25.06 0.87
N VAL A 271 0.30 -24.40 1.32
CA VAL A 271 0.38 -23.25 2.24
C VAL A 271 0.31 -23.79 3.67
N ASP A 272 1.31 -23.51 4.49
CA ASP A 272 1.36 -23.94 5.89
C ASP A 272 0.39 -23.12 6.76
N ALA A 273 0.26 -21.81 6.50
CA ALA A 273 -0.72 -20.99 7.19
C ALA A 273 -1.21 -19.81 6.34
N PHE A 274 -2.47 -19.45 6.52
CA PHE A 274 -3.04 -18.16 6.08
C PHE A 274 -3.15 -17.23 7.29
N ILE A 275 -2.76 -15.97 7.13
CA ILE A 275 -2.93 -14.94 8.14
C ILE A 275 -3.96 -13.93 7.67
N CYS A 276 -5.01 -13.73 8.46
CA CYS A 276 -6.01 -12.69 8.29
C CYS A 276 -5.85 -11.63 9.38
N SER A 277 -6.23 -10.39 9.07
CA SER A 277 -6.05 -9.27 9.98
C SER A 277 -7.11 -9.19 11.07
N THR A 278 -8.27 -9.80 10.84
CA THR A 278 -9.45 -9.76 11.74
C THR A 278 -10.02 -11.16 11.97
N GLU A 279 -10.62 -11.37 13.13
CA GLU A 279 -11.28 -12.64 13.44
C GLU A 279 -12.47 -12.90 12.51
N LEU A 280 -13.19 -11.85 12.12
CA LEU A 280 -14.28 -11.96 11.16
C LEU A 280 -13.80 -12.54 9.83
N GLN A 281 -12.67 -12.04 9.28
CA GLN A 281 -12.09 -12.57 8.05
C GLN A 281 -11.59 -14.01 8.22
N SER A 282 -10.92 -14.29 9.34
CA SER A 282 -10.40 -15.62 9.64
C SER A 282 -11.51 -16.67 9.74
N SER A 283 -12.62 -16.35 10.42
CA SER A 283 -13.74 -17.28 10.58
C SER A 283 -14.39 -17.62 9.23
N ILE A 284 -14.63 -16.61 8.40
CA ILE A 284 -15.17 -16.80 7.04
C ILE A 284 -14.21 -17.64 6.20
N LEU A 285 -12.91 -17.33 6.21
CA LEU A 285 -11.92 -18.05 5.42
C LEU A 285 -11.76 -19.52 5.88
N ARG A 286 -11.81 -19.78 7.19
CA ARG A 286 -11.80 -21.16 7.73
C ARG A 286 -12.95 -21.99 7.18
N GLU A 287 -14.15 -21.44 7.23
CA GLU A 287 -15.35 -22.11 6.69
C GLU A 287 -15.23 -22.36 5.19
N GLN A 288 -14.89 -21.35 4.41
CA GLN A 288 -14.81 -21.40 2.95
C GLN A 288 -13.70 -22.35 2.45
N LEU A 289 -12.54 -22.34 3.09
CA LEU A 289 -11.45 -23.24 2.75
C LEU A 289 -11.55 -24.61 3.43
N ARG A 290 -12.45 -24.79 4.41
CA ARG A 290 -12.54 -25.99 5.26
C ARG A 290 -11.21 -26.29 5.94
N LEU A 291 -10.62 -25.29 6.57
CA LEU A 291 -9.35 -25.35 7.31
C LEU A 291 -9.60 -25.02 8.79
N GLY A 292 -8.77 -25.58 9.66
CA GLY A 292 -8.82 -25.31 11.11
C GLY A 292 -8.12 -24.01 11.50
N SER A 293 -8.20 -23.68 12.78
CA SER A 293 -7.50 -22.52 13.38
C SER A 293 -5.97 -22.71 13.47
N ASP A 294 -5.50 -23.93 13.30
CA ASP A 294 -4.08 -24.24 13.11
C ASP A 294 -3.52 -23.69 11.79
N ARG A 295 -4.36 -23.67 10.73
CA ARG A 295 -4.00 -23.27 9.37
C ARG A 295 -4.46 -21.87 8.99
N VAL A 296 -5.46 -21.30 9.66
CA VAL A 296 -5.93 -19.91 9.43
C VAL A 296 -5.86 -19.15 10.74
N LYS A 297 -4.88 -18.27 10.81
CA LYS A 297 -4.54 -17.47 12.01
C LYS A 297 -5.06 -16.06 11.89
N THR A 298 -5.45 -15.48 13.02
CA THR A 298 -5.76 -14.06 13.14
C THR A 298 -4.58 -13.34 13.74
N ILE A 299 -3.91 -12.49 12.95
CA ILE A 299 -2.84 -11.61 13.44
C ILE A 299 -3.08 -10.22 12.86
N PRO A 300 -3.38 -9.21 13.69
CA PRO A 300 -3.55 -7.85 13.22
C PRO A 300 -2.34 -7.35 12.45
N VAL A 301 -2.57 -6.69 11.31
CA VAL A 301 -1.49 -6.16 10.45
C VAL A 301 -0.94 -4.82 10.92
N GLY A 302 -1.54 -4.23 11.96
CA GLY A 302 -1.07 -3.00 12.59
C GLY A 302 -1.22 -3.07 14.10
N PHE A 303 -0.55 -2.15 14.80
CA PHE A 303 -0.67 -2.00 16.25
C PHE A 303 -0.56 -0.53 16.67
N LEU A 304 -1.00 -0.26 17.89
CA LEU A 304 -0.87 1.03 18.56
C LEU A 304 0.32 0.98 19.54
N ASN A 305 1.14 2.02 19.54
CA ASN A 305 2.20 2.13 20.55
C ASN A 305 1.61 2.55 21.90
N THR A 306 0.62 3.44 21.87
CA THR A 306 -0.07 3.97 23.06
C THR A 306 -1.51 4.32 22.68
N LEU A 307 -2.41 4.31 23.64
CA LEU A 307 -3.71 4.95 23.50
C LEU A 307 -3.56 6.45 23.74
N LYS A 308 -4.25 7.26 22.95
CA LYS A 308 -4.07 8.71 22.93
C LYS A 308 -5.37 9.47 23.19
N GLY A 309 -5.20 10.67 23.73
CA GLY A 309 -6.22 11.66 23.85
C GLY A 309 -7.05 11.59 25.13
N SER A 310 -8.03 12.49 25.24
CA SER A 310 -8.91 12.64 26.40
C SER A 310 -10.26 11.97 26.18
N LEU A 311 -11.01 11.75 27.25
CA LEU A 311 -12.40 11.28 27.17
C LEU A 311 -13.34 12.36 26.62
N GLU A 312 -13.01 13.63 26.82
CA GLU A 312 -13.78 14.76 26.29
C GLU A 312 -13.34 15.10 24.87
N ARG A 313 -14.29 15.26 23.96
CA ARG A 313 -14.12 15.61 22.56
C ARG A 313 -15.20 16.55 22.09
N ASP A 314 -14.85 17.40 21.13
CA ASP A 314 -15.84 18.20 20.42
C ASP A 314 -16.68 17.30 19.51
N ARG A 315 -17.95 17.09 19.90
CA ARG A 315 -18.89 16.21 19.18
C ARG A 315 -19.20 16.69 17.77
N HIS A 316 -18.99 17.99 17.50
CA HIS A 316 -19.26 18.58 16.18
C HIS A 316 -18.21 18.21 15.12
N LYS A 317 -17.05 17.66 15.52
CA LYS A 317 -15.93 17.41 14.62
C LYS A 317 -15.82 15.95 14.20
N PHE A 318 -15.94 15.74 12.91
CA PHE A 318 -15.82 14.47 12.23
C PHE A 318 -14.56 14.43 11.37
N ILE A 319 -13.99 13.25 11.19
CA ILE A 319 -12.80 13.03 10.36
C ILE A 319 -13.00 11.79 9.49
N THR A 320 -12.42 11.81 8.30
CA THR A 320 -12.09 10.60 7.54
C THR A 320 -10.67 10.71 6.98
N VAL A 321 -10.00 9.57 6.91
CA VAL A 321 -8.60 9.47 6.43
C VAL A 321 -8.50 8.33 5.45
N SER A 322 -8.33 8.64 4.17
CA SER A 322 -8.21 7.63 3.12
C SER A 322 -7.60 8.21 1.85
N ARG A 323 -7.24 7.34 0.90
CA ARG A 323 -7.03 7.79 -0.48
C ARG A 323 -8.33 8.36 -1.04
N LEU A 324 -8.24 9.41 -1.86
CA LEU A 324 -9.39 9.97 -2.57
C LEU A 324 -9.62 9.16 -3.84
N SER A 325 -10.25 8.00 -3.71
CA SER A 325 -10.50 7.03 -4.78
C SER A 325 -11.93 6.51 -4.72
N ASP A 326 -12.44 6.01 -5.82
CA ASP A 326 -13.84 5.65 -6.03
C ASP A 326 -14.37 4.68 -4.96
N GLU A 327 -13.60 3.64 -4.63
CA GLU A 327 -13.97 2.63 -3.63
C GLU A 327 -14.14 3.17 -2.20
N LYS A 328 -13.76 4.42 -1.95
CA LYS A 328 -13.94 5.09 -0.65
C LYS A 328 -15.26 5.85 -0.54
N HIS A 329 -16.00 5.98 -1.63
CA HIS A 329 -17.32 6.61 -1.69
C HIS A 329 -17.43 7.92 -0.90
N LEU A 330 -16.40 8.77 -1.02
CA LEU A 330 -16.36 10.06 -0.32
C LEU A 330 -17.42 11.03 -0.84
N ASP A 331 -17.86 10.87 -2.06
CA ASP A 331 -18.99 11.63 -2.64
C ASP A 331 -20.31 11.30 -1.94
N THR A 332 -20.55 10.04 -1.59
CA THR A 332 -21.68 9.62 -0.73
C THR A 332 -21.59 10.26 0.63
N MET A 333 -20.42 10.22 1.27
CA MET A 333 -20.20 10.83 2.59
C MET A 333 -20.46 12.34 2.55
N VAL A 334 -19.91 13.05 1.56
CA VAL A 334 -20.08 14.50 1.40
C VAL A 334 -21.56 14.86 1.22
N GLN A 335 -22.30 14.15 0.35
CA GLN A 335 -23.71 14.40 0.10
C GLN A 335 -24.60 14.11 1.33
N ALA A 336 -24.31 13.02 2.04
CA ALA A 336 -25.03 12.69 3.28
C ALA A 336 -24.73 13.71 4.39
N PHE A 337 -23.45 14.10 4.55
CA PHE A 337 -23.03 15.09 5.54
C PHE A 337 -23.67 16.47 5.29
N ALA A 338 -23.78 16.87 4.01
CA ALA A 338 -24.41 18.12 3.61
C ALA A 338 -25.90 18.23 4.03
N LYS A 339 -26.60 17.10 4.24
CA LYS A 339 -28.00 17.10 4.69
C LYS A 339 -28.17 17.52 6.14
N VAL A 340 -27.14 17.30 7.00
CA VAL A 340 -27.25 17.48 8.46
C VAL A 340 -26.29 18.53 9.03
N CYS A 341 -25.23 18.89 8.30
CA CYS A 341 -24.14 19.72 8.84
C CYS A 341 -24.62 21.12 9.27
N LYS A 342 -25.48 21.78 8.49
CA LYS A 342 -25.99 23.13 8.80
C LYS A 342 -26.96 23.13 9.97
N GLN A 343 -27.76 22.07 10.12
CA GLN A 343 -28.74 21.95 11.20
C GLN A 343 -28.10 21.80 12.58
N HIS A 344 -26.98 21.09 12.62
CA HIS A 344 -26.31 20.71 13.87
C HIS A 344 -24.92 21.34 14.03
N ASP A 345 -24.52 22.24 13.13
CA ASP A 345 -23.20 22.89 13.10
C ASP A 345 -22.05 21.88 13.11
N LEU A 346 -22.14 20.86 12.22
CA LEU A 346 -21.16 19.76 12.14
C LEU A 346 -20.06 20.07 11.12
N TYR A 347 -18.85 19.64 11.42
CA TYR A 347 -17.66 19.84 10.61
C TYR A 347 -17.01 18.51 10.23
N LEU A 348 -16.65 18.35 8.96
CA LEU A 348 -15.96 17.18 8.43
C LEU A 348 -14.64 17.58 7.78
N ASP A 349 -13.53 17.04 8.30
CA ASP A 349 -12.23 17.12 7.66
C ASP A 349 -11.87 15.81 6.96
N ILE A 350 -11.53 15.88 5.68
CA ILE A 350 -11.15 14.76 4.81
C ILE A 350 -9.64 14.83 4.57
N TYR A 351 -8.90 13.88 5.11
CA TYR A 351 -7.44 13.78 4.94
C TYR A 351 -7.10 12.72 3.91
N GLY A 352 -6.16 13.07 3.03
CA GLY A 352 -5.62 12.22 1.98
C GLY A 352 -5.58 12.91 0.63
N GLU A 353 -5.05 12.19 -0.37
CA GLU A 353 -4.93 12.63 -1.75
C GLU A 353 -5.40 11.51 -2.70
N GLY A 354 -5.74 11.87 -3.93
CA GLY A 354 -6.12 10.90 -4.96
C GLY A 354 -6.88 11.51 -6.13
N GLY A 355 -7.25 10.66 -7.07
CA GLY A 355 -7.87 11.07 -8.35
C GLY A 355 -9.22 11.74 -8.21
N GLU A 356 -9.97 11.49 -7.14
CA GLU A 356 -11.31 12.07 -6.92
C GLU A 356 -11.27 13.49 -6.31
N ARG A 357 -10.07 14.07 -6.03
CA ARG A 357 -9.95 15.36 -5.36
C ARG A 357 -10.77 16.46 -6.05
N SER A 358 -10.55 16.68 -7.33
CA SER A 358 -11.22 17.76 -8.07
C SER A 358 -12.74 17.58 -8.14
N LYS A 359 -13.21 16.32 -8.23
CA LYS A 359 -14.64 15.98 -8.19
C LYS A 359 -15.24 16.33 -6.83
N LEU A 360 -14.55 16.00 -5.74
CA LEU A 360 -15.01 16.30 -4.38
C LEU A 360 -15.00 17.81 -4.09
N GLU A 361 -13.98 18.56 -4.54
CA GLU A 361 -13.94 20.03 -4.43
C GLU A 361 -15.15 20.67 -5.12
N SER A 362 -15.44 20.24 -6.36
CA SER A 362 -16.60 20.74 -7.11
C SER A 362 -17.92 20.40 -6.39
N LEU A 363 -18.07 19.18 -5.89
CA LEU A 363 -19.27 18.74 -5.19
C LEU A 363 -19.51 19.54 -3.89
N ILE A 364 -18.48 19.80 -3.11
CA ILE A 364 -18.55 20.59 -1.85
C ILE A 364 -19.02 22.02 -2.15
N ILE A 365 -18.53 22.63 -3.24
CA ILE A 365 -18.92 23.95 -3.68
C ILE A 365 -20.39 23.96 -4.15
N GLU A 366 -20.79 22.99 -4.99
CA GLU A 366 -22.15 22.85 -5.53
C GLU A 366 -23.20 22.72 -4.41
N LEU A 367 -22.90 21.93 -3.38
CA LEU A 367 -23.77 21.75 -2.23
C LEU A 367 -23.76 22.94 -1.25
N GLY A 368 -22.88 23.94 -1.45
CA GLY A 368 -22.77 25.12 -0.58
C GLY A 368 -22.38 24.77 0.86
N VAL A 369 -21.49 23.81 1.04
CA VAL A 369 -21.03 23.32 2.37
C VAL A 369 -19.52 23.49 2.58
N SER A 370 -18.89 24.38 1.83
CA SER A 370 -17.44 24.65 1.93
C SER A 370 -16.99 25.16 3.30
N ASP A 371 -17.89 25.69 4.13
CA ASP A 371 -17.57 26.09 5.51
C ASP A 371 -17.56 24.91 6.48
N TYR A 372 -18.27 23.82 6.14
CA TYR A 372 -18.45 22.64 6.99
C TYR A 372 -17.59 21.45 6.58
N ILE A 373 -17.19 21.32 5.31
CA ILE A 373 -16.40 20.21 4.78
C ILE A 373 -15.11 20.73 4.17
N LYS A 374 -13.95 20.19 4.62
CA LYS A 374 -12.62 20.60 4.15
C LYS A 374 -11.81 19.41 3.67
N LEU A 375 -11.20 19.54 2.48
CA LEU A 375 -10.16 18.61 2.00
C LEU A 375 -8.80 19.09 2.51
N LYS A 376 -8.21 18.34 3.44
CA LYS A 376 -6.99 18.72 4.17
C LYS A 376 -5.70 18.28 3.46
N GLY A 377 -5.81 17.42 2.42
CA GLY A 377 -4.65 16.86 1.74
C GLY A 377 -3.93 15.79 2.56
N HIS A 378 -2.75 15.40 2.08
CA HIS A 378 -1.90 14.45 2.80
C HIS A 378 -1.11 15.16 3.91
N GLN A 379 -1.24 14.68 5.13
CA GLN A 379 -0.58 15.25 6.31
C GLN A 379 -0.08 14.15 7.26
N ASN A 380 0.86 14.50 8.14
CA ASN A 380 1.21 13.65 9.27
C ASN A 380 0.07 13.70 10.31
N LEU A 381 -0.53 12.56 10.58
CA LEU A 381 -1.72 12.44 11.41
C LEU A 381 -1.43 12.12 12.89
N LYS A 382 -0.16 12.12 13.29
CA LYS A 382 0.27 11.65 14.61
C LYS A 382 -0.54 12.21 15.78
N ASP A 383 -0.93 13.50 15.73
CA ASP A 383 -1.66 14.17 16.80
C ASP A 383 -2.97 14.81 16.28
N VAL A 384 -3.40 14.43 15.09
CA VAL A 384 -4.56 15.03 14.41
C VAL A 384 -5.87 14.44 14.93
N TYR A 385 -5.95 13.12 15.10
CA TYR A 385 -7.17 12.43 15.51
C TYR A 385 -7.74 12.96 16.83
N GLU A 386 -6.88 13.43 17.73
CA GLU A 386 -7.29 13.94 19.04
C GLU A 386 -8.22 15.16 19.00
N ASN A 387 -8.31 15.83 17.86
CA ASN A 387 -9.18 17.00 17.65
C ASN A 387 -10.61 16.63 17.20
N TYR A 388 -10.91 15.35 17.05
CA TYR A 388 -12.17 14.87 16.49
C TYR A 388 -12.88 13.93 17.46
N SER A 389 -14.18 13.77 17.28
CA SER A 389 -15.03 12.86 18.05
C SER A 389 -15.32 11.56 17.32
N THR A 390 -15.58 11.65 16.02
CA THR A 390 -16.07 10.52 15.23
C THR A 390 -15.29 10.39 13.92
N TYR A 391 -14.91 9.17 13.61
CA TYR A 391 -14.38 8.77 12.30
C TYR A 391 -15.52 8.24 11.42
N LEU A 392 -15.66 8.79 10.23
CA LEU A 392 -16.60 8.31 9.21
C LEU A 392 -15.92 7.41 8.19
N CYS A 393 -16.54 6.27 7.87
CA CYS A 393 -16.07 5.35 6.87
C CYS A 393 -17.18 5.06 5.84
N ALA A 394 -16.98 5.49 4.59
CA ALA A 394 -17.92 5.20 3.50
C ALA A 394 -17.38 4.14 2.53
N SER A 395 -16.25 3.49 2.82
CA SER A 395 -15.63 2.48 1.96
C SER A 395 -16.57 1.30 1.69
N SER A 396 -16.55 0.77 0.48
CA SER A 396 -17.24 -0.48 0.13
C SER A 396 -16.50 -1.73 0.63
N GLY A 397 -15.20 -1.64 0.86
CA GLY A 397 -14.37 -2.71 1.42
C GLY A 397 -13.24 -2.14 2.27
N GLU A 398 -12.96 -2.77 3.41
CA GLU A 398 -11.90 -2.36 4.33
C GLU A 398 -11.30 -3.60 5.02
N GLY A 399 -10.21 -4.14 4.48
CA GLY A 399 -9.61 -5.39 4.96
C GLY A 399 -9.28 -5.37 6.46
N PHE A 400 -8.60 -4.32 6.92
CA PHE A 400 -8.34 -4.06 8.34
C PHE A 400 -8.65 -2.61 8.71
N GLY A 401 -8.09 -1.66 7.96
CA GLY A 401 -8.24 -0.23 8.21
C GLY A 401 -7.26 0.29 9.25
N LEU A 402 -6.02 0.55 8.82
CA LEU A 402 -5.02 1.15 9.72
C LEU A 402 -5.49 2.51 10.25
N SER A 403 -6.15 3.32 9.43
CA SER A 403 -6.74 4.58 9.86
C SER A 403 -7.91 4.40 10.85
N LEU A 404 -8.67 3.30 10.73
CA LEU A 404 -9.69 2.93 11.73
C LEU A 404 -9.02 2.55 13.06
N LEU A 405 -7.93 1.78 13.01
CA LEU A 405 -7.15 1.43 14.21
C LEU A 405 -6.61 2.70 14.89
N GLU A 406 -6.03 3.63 14.14
CA GLU A 406 -5.52 4.91 14.65
C GLU A 406 -6.64 5.75 15.28
N ALA A 407 -7.82 5.77 14.64
CA ALA A 407 -8.99 6.48 15.15
C ALA A 407 -9.45 5.91 16.49
N VAL A 408 -9.65 4.58 16.60
CA VAL A 408 -10.07 3.99 17.90
C VAL A 408 -8.96 4.07 18.94
N GLY A 409 -7.70 3.99 18.56
CA GLY A 409 -6.54 4.21 19.44
C GLY A 409 -6.48 5.63 20.00
N SER A 410 -7.06 6.57 19.28
CA SER A 410 -7.22 7.96 19.69
C SER A 410 -8.60 8.23 20.35
N GLY A 411 -9.41 7.20 20.61
CA GLY A 411 -10.71 7.31 21.29
C GLY A 411 -11.85 7.83 20.42
N LEU A 412 -11.76 7.77 19.09
CA LEU A 412 -12.83 8.18 18.19
C LEU A 412 -13.88 7.08 18.05
N TYR A 413 -15.14 7.48 17.99
CA TYR A 413 -16.20 6.60 17.54
C TYR A 413 -16.04 6.31 16.06
N VAL A 414 -16.45 5.12 15.60
CA VAL A 414 -16.38 4.74 14.18
C VAL A 414 -17.79 4.49 13.66
N SER A 415 -18.21 5.27 12.68
CA SER A 415 -19.53 5.15 12.05
C SER A 415 -19.42 5.14 10.53
N GLY A 416 -20.37 4.50 9.85
CA GLY A 416 -20.41 4.45 8.39
C GLY A 416 -20.90 3.12 7.84
N PHE A 417 -20.42 2.72 6.65
CA PHE A 417 -20.80 1.45 6.06
C PHE A 417 -20.17 0.26 6.80
N ARG A 418 -20.93 -0.85 6.86
CA ARG A 418 -20.46 -2.16 7.33
C ARG A 418 -19.58 -2.81 6.28
N ALA A 419 -18.45 -2.18 5.97
CA ALA A 419 -17.48 -2.71 5.04
C ALA A 419 -16.65 -3.84 5.68
N ASN A 420 -16.64 -5.00 5.06
CA ASN A 420 -15.81 -6.11 5.51
C ASN A 420 -14.32 -5.77 5.36
N TYR A 421 -13.48 -5.96 6.37
CA TYR A 421 -13.73 -6.57 7.70
C TYR A 421 -13.45 -5.57 8.82
N GLY A 422 -12.79 -4.45 8.49
CA GLY A 422 -12.27 -3.46 9.44
C GLY A 422 -13.37 -2.73 10.18
N THR A 423 -14.34 -2.15 9.46
CA THR A 423 -15.38 -1.33 10.11
C THR A 423 -16.15 -2.10 11.18
N PRO A 424 -16.69 -3.31 10.93
CA PRO A 424 -17.35 -4.09 11.99
C PRO A 424 -16.40 -4.60 13.08
N THR A 425 -15.10 -4.70 12.79
CA THR A 425 -14.10 -5.07 13.80
C THR A 425 -13.91 -3.94 14.83
N PHE A 426 -13.90 -2.68 14.36
CA PHE A 426 -13.65 -1.52 15.22
C PHE A 426 -14.93 -0.82 15.71
N THR A 427 -16.12 -1.38 15.44
CA THR A 427 -17.39 -0.77 15.84
C THR A 427 -18.29 -1.76 16.59
N LYS A 428 -18.63 -1.45 17.83
CA LYS A 428 -19.73 -2.09 18.57
C LYS A 428 -20.98 -1.22 18.39
N LYS A 429 -21.95 -1.70 17.58
CA LYS A 429 -23.15 -0.97 17.20
C LYS A 429 -23.90 -0.39 18.41
N GLY A 430 -24.14 0.92 18.39
CA GLY A 430 -24.86 1.64 19.44
C GLY A 430 -24.05 1.87 20.73
N ILE A 431 -22.79 1.45 20.78
CA ILE A 431 -21.88 1.64 21.91
C ILE A 431 -20.68 2.50 21.50
N THR A 432 -19.97 2.09 20.42
CA THR A 432 -18.79 2.82 19.93
C THR A 432 -19.01 3.41 18.53
N GLY A 433 -20.23 3.37 18.01
CA GLY A 433 -20.60 3.92 16.71
C GLY A 433 -21.81 3.23 16.09
N PHE A 434 -22.09 3.57 14.84
CA PHE A 434 -23.22 3.07 14.08
C PHE A 434 -22.79 2.58 12.71
N LEU A 435 -23.35 1.45 12.25
CA LEU A 435 -23.05 0.86 10.95
C LEU A 435 -24.31 0.74 10.10
N LEU A 436 -24.17 1.10 8.83
CA LEU A 436 -25.14 0.91 7.76
C LEU A 436 -24.66 -0.24 6.86
N ASP A 437 -25.56 -1.15 6.50
CA ASP A 437 -25.24 -2.19 5.55
C ASP A 437 -24.98 -1.62 4.16
N LEU A 438 -24.11 -2.25 3.39
CA LEU A 438 -23.79 -1.83 2.01
C LEU A 438 -25.04 -1.93 1.12
N PRO A 439 -25.20 -1.02 0.14
CA PRO A 439 -26.30 -1.11 -0.81
C PRO A 439 -26.19 -2.38 -1.65
N LYS A 440 -27.29 -3.13 -1.78
CA LYS A 440 -27.32 -4.41 -2.49
C LYS A 440 -27.14 -4.29 -4.00
N ASP A 441 -27.50 -3.14 -4.55
CA ASP A 441 -27.43 -2.81 -5.98
C ASP A 441 -26.15 -2.02 -6.33
N ASN A 442 -25.24 -1.88 -5.39
CA ASN A 442 -24.03 -1.05 -5.49
C ASN A 442 -24.33 0.44 -5.82
N ASN A 443 -25.56 0.91 -5.58
CA ASN A 443 -25.94 2.30 -5.78
C ASN A 443 -25.76 3.13 -4.50
N TYR A 444 -24.53 3.54 -4.24
CA TYR A 444 -24.13 4.32 -3.06
C TYR A 444 -24.72 5.75 -3.05
N LEU A 445 -25.16 6.27 -4.19
CA LEU A 445 -25.74 7.61 -4.32
C LEU A 445 -27.26 7.62 -4.37
N SER A 446 -27.92 6.49 -4.13
CA SER A 446 -29.40 6.46 -4.04
C SER A 446 -29.91 7.34 -2.89
N GLY A 447 -31.10 7.93 -3.07
CA GLY A 447 -31.71 8.79 -2.05
C GLY A 447 -31.83 8.13 -0.69
N ASP A 448 -32.21 6.84 -0.67
CA ASP A 448 -32.35 6.06 0.57
C ASP A 448 -31.01 5.84 1.29
N ILE A 449 -29.95 5.58 0.55
CA ILE A 449 -28.59 5.44 1.11
C ILE A 449 -28.11 6.76 1.69
N LEU A 450 -28.29 7.85 0.97
CA LEU A 450 -27.88 9.18 1.41
C LEU A 450 -28.67 9.63 2.67
N VAL A 451 -29.94 9.31 2.77
CA VAL A 451 -30.75 9.58 3.98
C VAL A 451 -30.31 8.70 5.15
N SER A 452 -30.11 7.41 4.90
CA SER A 452 -29.68 6.47 5.95
C SER A 452 -28.27 6.79 6.45
N PHE A 453 -27.36 7.23 5.57
CA PHE A 453 -26.02 7.61 6.00
C PHE A 453 -26.03 8.95 6.77
N ALA A 454 -26.90 9.89 6.39
CA ALA A 454 -27.13 11.12 7.14
C ALA A 454 -27.71 10.84 8.56
N ASP A 455 -28.66 9.89 8.70
CA ASP A 455 -29.17 9.43 10.00
C ASP A 455 -28.03 8.89 10.89
N ILE A 456 -27.11 8.11 10.31
CA ILE A 456 -25.94 7.61 11.06
C ILE A 456 -25.05 8.76 11.55
N ILE A 457 -24.81 9.78 10.73
CA ILE A 457 -24.02 10.96 11.12
C ILE A 457 -24.71 11.68 12.28
N GLU A 458 -26.01 11.97 12.15
CA GLU A 458 -26.81 12.64 13.16
C GLU A 458 -26.86 11.84 14.47
N ARG A 459 -27.07 10.53 14.40
CA ARG A 459 -27.06 9.65 15.57
C ARG A 459 -25.69 9.59 16.25
N SER A 460 -24.60 9.62 15.49
CA SER A 460 -23.25 9.66 16.04
C SER A 460 -22.97 10.95 16.82
N TYR A 461 -23.60 12.05 16.41
CA TYR A 461 -23.55 13.32 17.12
C TYR A 461 -24.44 13.33 18.39
N LEU A 462 -25.69 12.87 18.27
CA LEU A 462 -26.71 12.96 19.33
C LEU A 462 -26.56 11.90 20.44
N ALA A 463 -26.04 10.72 20.10
CA ALA A 463 -25.96 9.61 21.04
C ALA A 463 -24.88 9.83 22.12
N GLU A 464 -25.14 9.34 23.30
CA GLU A 464 -24.12 9.17 24.32
C GLU A 464 -23.39 7.84 24.07
N LEU A 465 -22.37 7.89 23.25
CA LEU A 465 -21.52 6.74 22.98
C LEU A 465 -20.44 6.56 24.05
N ASP A 466 -20.06 5.30 24.29
CA ASP A 466 -19.14 4.94 25.37
C ASP A 466 -17.67 4.95 24.85
N ARG A 467 -16.94 6.02 25.16
CA ARG A 467 -15.55 6.18 24.74
C ARG A 467 -14.59 5.27 25.52
N GLU A 468 -14.90 4.91 26.74
CA GLU A 468 -14.10 3.94 27.50
C GLU A 468 -14.12 2.57 26.78
N LYS A 469 -15.27 2.20 26.22
CA LYS A 469 -15.41 0.99 25.41
C LYS A 469 -14.63 1.05 24.09
N VAL A 470 -14.43 2.24 23.54
CA VAL A 470 -13.52 2.40 22.39
C VAL A 470 -12.08 2.09 22.79
N TYR A 471 -11.61 2.65 23.91
CA TYR A 471 -10.27 2.36 24.42
C TYR A 471 -10.09 0.90 24.86
N GLU A 472 -11.11 0.29 25.48
CA GLU A 472 -11.09 -1.14 25.81
C GLU A 472 -10.90 -1.99 24.54
N LEU A 473 -11.63 -1.70 23.47
CA LEU A 473 -11.48 -2.38 22.19
C LEU A 473 -10.08 -2.13 21.59
N ALA A 474 -9.60 -0.89 21.60
CA ALA A 474 -8.31 -0.51 21.06
C ALA A 474 -7.12 -1.13 21.80
N SER A 475 -7.27 -1.41 23.12
CA SER A 475 -6.21 -1.96 23.96
C SER A 475 -5.73 -3.35 23.51
N SER A 476 -6.60 -4.13 22.88
CA SER A 476 -6.24 -5.44 22.30
C SER A 476 -5.29 -5.34 21.10
N TYR A 477 -5.14 -4.14 20.54
CA TYR A 477 -4.25 -3.83 19.42
C TYR A 477 -2.98 -3.07 19.85
N LEU A 478 -2.67 -2.99 21.14
CA LEU A 478 -1.39 -2.46 21.60
C LEU A 478 -0.23 -3.36 21.09
N LYS A 479 0.95 -2.74 20.91
CA LYS A 479 2.13 -3.41 20.36
C LYS A 479 2.42 -4.74 21.04
N ASP A 480 2.41 -4.79 22.36
CA ASP A 480 2.73 -6.00 23.12
C ASP A 480 1.73 -7.14 22.85
N SER A 481 0.45 -6.81 22.67
CA SER A 481 -0.59 -7.78 22.30
C SER A 481 -0.32 -8.36 20.91
N VAL A 482 0.00 -7.51 19.93
CA VAL A 482 0.27 -7.97 18.57
C VAL A 482 1.60 -8.73 18.48
N VAL A 483 2.63 -8.31 19.20
CA VAL A 483 3.89 -9.04 19.33
C VAL A 483 3.66 -10.45 19.91
N LYS A 484 2.74 -10.58 20.87
CA LYS A 484 2.36 -11.89 21.42
C LYS A 484 1.74 -12.80 20.36
N TYR A 485 0.84 -12.29 19.49
CA TYR A 485 0.28 -13.10 18.38
C TYR A 485 1.37 -13.62 17.44
N TRP A 486 2.37 -12.80 17.12
CA TRP A 486 3.50 -13.23 16.30
C TRP A 486 4.37 -14.26 17.02
N LYS A 487 4.61 -14.08 18.34
CA LYS A 487 5.37 -15.03 19.16
C LYS A 487 4.67 -16.39 19.17
N ASP A 488 3.38 -16.42 19.49
CA ASP A 488 2.58 -17.65 19.53
C ASP A 488 2.56 -18.34 18.15
N PHE A 489 2.46 -17.58 17.05
CA PHE A 489 2.51 -18.13 15.70
C PHE A 489 3.85 -18.76 15.30
N LEU A 490 4.96 -18.23 15.80
CA LEU A 490 6.30 -18.70 15.41
C LEU A 490 6.77 -19.87 16.23
N TYR A 491 6.36 -19.98 17.49
CA TYR A 491 6.92 -20.91 18.47
C TYR A 491 5.95 -21.98 18.99
N ASP A 492 4.64 -21.86 18.67
CA ASP A 492 3.62 -22.89 18.88
C ASP A 492 3.38 -23.71 17.59
#